data_2725cd95a8d2560e4bfdf1acf67f817c
#
_entry.id   2725cd95a8d2560e4bfdf1acf67f817c
#
_cell.length_a   1.000
_cell.length_b   1.000
_cell.length_c   1.000
_cell.angle_alpha   90.00
_cell.angle_beta   90.00
_cell.angle_gamma   90.00
#
_symmetry.space_group_name_H-M   'P 1'
#
loop_
_entity.id
_entity.type
_entity.pdbx_description
1 polymer ?
#
loop_
_entity_poly.entity_id
_entity_poly.type
_entity_poly.pdbx_seq_one_letter_code
_entity_poly.pdbx_strand_id
1 'polypeptide(L)'
;TLITEMMKTLPVSEQETVRILEPSVGVGNFLPFIFKKFEGKRILLDIVDIDPVSLDLARVLLQKYKVPDTCTIRYINDDFLLHDFPDRYDYVIGNPPFFKLKASDPRLPLYRLEAKNKNTSNICSFFLEKSLRLAKYVALVFPKFLLNTPEFSTTRAELAQKSVDAILDFGEKGFPGILVETIAIFINNLAAPANTKVFSLTHRLHLTQPQAYIFDPELPYWIIYRNQLFDSVCRKLDFDVFEVFRDRQLTNKLLSSSGELRVLKSRNLSDDGKEILDIPGYDSYISYAAAKLLSVFQYLDAPNVYLTPN
;
A
#
# COMPACT_ATOMS: atom_id res chain seq x y z
N THR A 1 18.25 7.89 -4.71
CA THR A 1 17.36 6.72 -4.82
C THR A 1 16.29 6.74 -3.72
N LEU A 2 15.19 6.00 -3.91
CA LEU A 2 14.14 5.77 -2.90
C LEU A 2 14.75 5.35 -1.55
N ILE A 3 15.63 4.34 -1.56
CA ILE A 3 16.26 3.80 -0.36
C ILE A 3 17.12 4.87 0.35
N THR A 4 17.79 5.73 -0.41
CA THR A 4 18.57 6.84 0.18
C THR A 4 17.69 7.78 1.00
N GLU A 5 16.53 8.15 0.49
CA GLU A 5 15.60 9.03 1.23
C GLU A 5 14.99 8.32 2.44
N MET A 6 14.69 7.03 2.30
CA MET A 6 14.25 6.22 3.45
C MET A 6 15.31 6.23 4.57
N MET A 7 16.58 5.97 4.23
CA MET A 7 17.65 5.91 5.24
C MET A 7 17.92 7.27 5.90
N LYS A 8 17.74 8.39 5.19
CA LYS A 8 17.85 9.73 5.80
C LYS A 8 16.76 9.97 6.84
N THR A 9 15.56 9.48 6.59
CA THR A 9 14.38 9.68 7.43
C THR A 9 14.39 8.81 8.70
N LEU A 10 14.96 7.60 8.60
CA LEU A 10 14.99 6.64 9.69
C LEU A 10 15.87 7.17 10.85
N PRO A 11 15.38 7.18 12.11
CA PRO A 11 16.20 7.55 13.25
C PRO A 11 17.34 6.54 13.48
N VAL A 12 18.42 6.97 14.10
CA VAL A 12 19.52 6.08 14.52
C VAL A 12 19.45 5.90 16.03
N SER A 13 19.41 4.65 16.48
CA SER A 13 19.49 4.32 17.91
C SER A 13 20.84 4.76 18.50
N GLU A 14 20.84 5.19 19.74
CA GLU A 14 22.08 5.49 20.49
C GLU A 14 22.84 4.23 20.93
N GLN A 15 22.19 3.07 20.90
CA GLN A 15 22.78 1.79 21.29
C GLN A 15 23.97 1.44 20.38
N GLU A 16 25.02 0.85 20.96
CA GLU A 16 26.19 0.37 20.20
C GLU A 16 25.86 -0.81 19.29
N THR A 17 24.96 -1.69 19.72
CA THR A 17 24.48 -2.84 18.93
C THR A 17 23.07 -2.58 18.46
N VAL A 18 22.79 -2.82 17.17
CA VAL A 18 21.47 -2.72 16.56
C VAL A 18 21.07 -4.06 15.94
N ARG A 19 19.84 -4.49 16.22
CA ARG A 19 19.22 -5.67 15.60
C ARG A 19 18.27 -5.24 14.49
N ILE A 20 18.52 -5.71 13.29
CA ILE A 20 17.78 -5.30 12.08
C ILE A 20 17.22 -6.53 11.39
N LEU A 21 15.99 -6.43 10.92
CA LEU A 21 15.32 -7.46 10.11
C LEU A 21 14.92 -6.86 8.75
N GLU A 22 15.36 -7.52 7.67
CA GLU A 22 14.89 -7.32 6.31
C GLU A 22 13.94 -8.50 5.97
N PRO A 23 12.60 -8.27 5.94
CA PRO A 23 11.63 -9.35 5.92
C PRO A 23 11.39 -9.97 4.53
N SER A 24 11.95 -9.38 3.47
CA SER A 24 11.80 -9.83 2.08
C SER A 24 12.95 -9.29 1.24
N VAL A 25 14.14 -9.88 1.45
CA VAL A 25 15.40 -9.28 0.99
C VAL A 25 15.52 -9.18 -0.53
N GLY A 26 14.88 -10.08 -1.29
CA GLY A 26 15.03 -10.14 -2.73
C GLY A 26 16.51 -10.22 -3.12
N VAL A 27 16.93 -9.37 -4.04
CA VAL A 27 18.34 -9.31 -4.45
C VAL A 27 19.24 -8.50 -3.49
N GLY A 28 18.73 -8.04 -2.35
CA GLY A 28 19.53 -7.37 -1.32
C GLY A 28 19.72 -5.85 -1.50
N ASN A 29 18.86 -5.19 -2.23
CA ASN A 29 19.03 -3.77 -2.57
C ASN A 29 19.12 -2.83 -1.37
N PHE A 30 18.54 -3.17 -0.21
CA PHE A 30 18.60 -2.38 1.02
C PHE A 30 19.93 -2.54 1.77
N LEU A 31 20.62 -3.66 1.62
CA LEU A 31 21.75 -4.04 2.45
C LEU A 31 22.90 -3.01 2.46
N PRO A 32 23.40 -2.50 1.32
CA PRO A 32 24.47 -1.51 1.33
C PRO A 32 24.05 -0.21 2.04
N PHE A 33 22.79 0.14 1.97
CA PHE A 33 22.27 1.35 2.61
C PHE A 33 22.08 1.16 4.12
N ILE A 34 21.73 -0.05 4.56
CA ILE A 34 21.68 -0.43 5.98
C ILE A 34 23.08 -0.31 6.56
N PHE A 35 24.11 -0.88 5.93
CA PHE A 35 25.49 -0.81 6.40
C PHE A 35 25.96 0.64 6.52
N LYS A 36 25.66 1.47 5.53
CA LYS A 36 26.01 2.89 5.55
C LYS A 36 25.27 3.65 6.65
N LYS A 37 23.98 3.36 6.86
CA LYS A 37 23.15 4.03 7.87
C LYS A 37 23.63 3.78 9.29
N PHE A 38 24.06 2.55 9.56
CA PHE A 38 24.49 2.10 10.88
C PHE A 38 26.00 1.92 10.98
N GLU A 39 26.76 2.66 10.16
CA GLU A 39 28.23 2.68 10.22
C GLU A 39 28.71 3.01 11.63
N GLY A 40 29.75 2.30 12.09
CA GLY A 40 30.30 2.43 13.44
C GLY A 40 29.54 1.66 14.52
N LYS A 41 28.41 0.99 14.18
CA LYS A 41 27.68 0.15 15.14
C LYS A 41 27.93 -1.34 14.90
N ARG A 42 27.72 -2.15 15.93
CA ARG A 42 27.61 -3.60 15.79
C ARG A 42 26.22 -3.91 15.23
N ILE A 43 26.17 -4.54 14.05
CA ILE A 43 24.93 -4.84 13.35
C ILE A 43 24.65 -6.34 13.44
N LEU A 44 23.50 -6.72 13.98
CA LEU A 44 22.95 -8.07 13.92
C LEU A 44 21.79 -8.02 12.92
N LEU A 45 22.03 -8.54 11.72
CA LEU A 45 21.12 -8.43 10.58
C LEU A 45 20.54 -9.79 10.20
N ASP A 46 19.23 -9.92 10.33
CA ASP A 46 18.49 -11.06 9.79
C ASP A 46 17.87 -10.65 8.45
N ILE A 47 18.12 -11.49 7.43
CA ILE A 47 17.53 -11.32 6.12
C ILE A 47 16.70 -12.55 5.78
N VAL A 48 15.47 -12.33 5.38
CA VAL A 48 14.49 -13.38 5.11
C VAL A 48 14.07 -13.32 3.65
N ASP A 49 13.93 -14.46 3.03
CA ASP A 49 13.19 -14.61 1.78
C ASP A 49 12.65 -16.02 1.65
N ILE A 50 11.46 -16.17 1.12
CA ILE A 50 10.85 -17.47 0.83
C ILE A 50 11.54 -18.15 -0.36
N ASP A 51 12.13 -17.37 -1.28
CA ASP A 51 12.85 -17.86 -2.44
C ASP A 51 14.35 -17.99 -2.13
N PRO A 52 14.91 -19.22 -2.12
CA PRO A 52 16.33 -19.42 -1.87
C PRO A 52 17.23 -18.75 -2.91
N VAL A 53 16.76 -18.58 -4.15
CA VAL A 53 17.52 -17.89 -5.22
C VAL A 53 17.72 -16.42 -4.86
N SER A 54 16.73 -15.77 -4.27
CA SER A 54 16.84 -14.39 -3.76
C SER A 54 17.95 -14.27 -2.72
N LEU A 55 18.05 -15.20 -1.78
CA LEU A 55 19.12 -15.21 -0.77
C LEU A 55 20.50 -15.42 -1.39
N ASP A 56 20.60 -16.27 -2.40
CA ASP A 56 21.87 -16.51 -3.12
C ASP A 56 22.28 -15.25 -3.91
N LEU A 57 21.34 -14.55 -4.55
CA LEU A 57 21.60 -13.28 -5.20
C LEU A 57 22.04 -12.21 -4.21
N ALA A 58 21.43 -12.14 -3.02
CA ALA A 58 21.85 -11.25 -1.95
C ALA A 58 23.30 -11.56 -1.50
N ARG A 59 23.69 -12.84 -1.38
CA ARG A 59 25.08 -13.24 -1.09
C ARG A 59 26.05 -12.79 -2.18
N VAL A 60 25.68 -12.95 -3.45
CA VAL A 60 26.50 -12.48 -4.59
C VAL A 60 26.64 -10.97 -4.57
N LEU A 61 25.56 -10.24 -4.29
CA LEU A 61 25.62 -8.78 -4.14
C LEU A 61 26.60 -8.37 -3.04
N LEU A 62 26.54 -9.04 -1.89
CA LEU A 62 27.40 -8.75 -0.74
C LEU A 62 28.88 -9.02 -0.99
N GLN A 63 29.23 -9.87 -1.96
CA GLN A 63 30.63 -10.02 -2.38
C GLN A 63 31.17 -8.76 -3.08
N LYS A 64 30.31 -7.94 -3.69
CA LYS A 64 30.67 -6.67 -4.33
C LYS A 64 30.74 -5.50 -3.36
N TYR A 65 30.06 -5.60 -2.23
CA TYR A 65 30.06 -4.59 -1.18
C TYR A 65 30.85 -5.12 0.02
N LYS A 66 31.72 -4.27 0.55
CA LYS A 66 32.42 -4.61 1.80
C LYS A 66 31.41 -4.66 2.94
N VAL A 67 31.07 -5.86 3.40
CA VAL A 67 30.29 -6.05 4.62
C VAL A 67 31.16 -5.56 5.80
N PRO A 68 30.66 -4.68 6.69
CA PRO A 68 31.42 -4.24 7.85
C PRO A 68 31.81 -5.41 8.76
N ASP A 69 33.04 -5.44 9.27
CA ASP A 69 33.51 -6.48 10.18
C ASP A 69 32.66 -6.56 11.48
N THR A 70 31.96 -5.47 11.79
CA THR A 70 31.01 -5.38 12.91
C THR A 70 29.61 -5.91 12.60
N CYS A 71 29.37 -6.40 11.36
CA CYS A 71 28.09 -6.90 10.93
C CYS A 71 28.07 -8.44 10.90
N THR A 72 27.09 -9.01 11.60
CA THR A 72 26.75 -10.43 11.52
C THR A 72 25.44 -10.59 10.77
N ILE A 73 25.43 -11.39 9.71
CA ILE A 73 24.23 -11.63 8.87
C ILE A 73 23.75 -13.06 9.06
N ARG A 74 22.46 -13.20 9.40
CA ARG A 74 21.77 -14.49 9.42
C ARG A 74 20.84 -14.56 8.20
N TYR A 75 20.99 -15.60 7.40
CA TYR A 75 20.18 -15.88 6.22
C TYR A 75 19.08 -16.85 6.59
N ILE A 76 17.83 -16.47 6.40
CA ILE A 76 16.65 -17.26 6.75
C ILE A 76 15.85 -17.52 5.49
N ASN A 77 15.90 -18.78 5.00
CA ASN A 77 15.06 -19.20 3.89
C ASN A 77 13.77 -19.78 4.43
N ASP A 78 12.78 -18.91 4.59
CA ASP A 78 11.47 -19.28 5.14
C ASP A 78 10.42 -18.23 4.77
N ASP A 79 9.15 -18.56 5.00
CA ASP A 79 8.06 -17.63 4.90
C ASP A 79 8.08 -16.68 6.11
N PHE A 80 8.42 -15.40 5.89
CA PHE A 80 8.45 -14.39 6.94
C PHE A 80 7.18 -14.39 7.80
N LEU A 81 6.01 -14.59 7.19
CA LEU A 81 4.73 -14.51 7.89
C LEU A 81 4.49 -15.71 8.83
N LEU A 82 5.08 -16.87 8.53
CA LEU A 82 4.94 -18.09 9.32
C LEU A 82 6.14 -18.38 10.24
N HIS A 83 7.30 -17.81 9.91
CA HIS A 83 8.52 -18.00 10.71
C HIS A 83 8.37 -17.45 12.12
N ASP A 84 8.81 -18.20 13.12
CA ASP A 84 8.88 -17.73 14.51
C ASP A 84 10.19 -17.00 14.77
N PHE A 85 10.09 -15.74 15.20
CA PHE A 85 11.24 -14.91 15.56
C PHE A 85 11.34 -14.82 17.07
N PRO A 86 12.32 -15.49 17.70
CA PRO A 86 12.46 -15.47 19.15
C PRO A 86 12.93 -14.11 19.69
N ASP A 87 13.64 -13.35 18.84
CA ASP A 87 14.21 -12.06 19.18
C ASP A 87 13.30 -10.90 18.78
N ARG A 88 13.46 -9.77 19.48
CA ARG A 88 12.92 -8.48 19.09
C ARG A 88 14.00 -7.68 18.37
N TYR A 89 13.55 -6.85 17.41
CA TYR A 89 14.42 -6.04 16.58
C TYR A 89 14.33 -4.57 16.97
N ASP A 90 15.42 -3.83 16.73
CA ASP A 90 15.36 -2.39 16.79
C ASP A 90 14.66 -1.84 15.54
N TYR A 91 14.95 -2.47 14.37
CA TYR A 91 14.39 -2.03 13.09
C TYR A 91 13.88 -3.20 12.26
N VAL A 92 12.74 -2.98 11.60
CA VAL A 92 12.34 -3.74 10.40
C VAL A 92 12.37 -2.77 9.23
N ILE A 93 13.17 -3.10 8.20
CA ILE A 93 13.39 -2.24 7.04
C ILE A 93 13.28 -3.09 5.78
N GLY A 94 12.47 -2.67 4.80
CA GLY A 94 12.37 -3.44 3.57
C GLY A 94 11.27 -3.00 2.63
N ASN A 95 11.07 -3.82 1.60
CA ASN A 95 10.04 -3.65 0.58
C ASN A 95 9.24 -4.96 0.44
N PRO A 96 8.19 -5.16 1.24
CA PRO A 96 7.38 -6.37 1.18
C PRO A 96 6.68 -6.53 -0.18
N PRO A 97 6.28 -7.74 -0.55
CA PRO A 97 5.51 -7.98 -1.77
C PRO A 97 4.10 -7.34 -1.70
N PHE A 98 3.56 -6.85 -2.85
CA PHE A 98 2.30 -6.07 -2.93
C PHE A 98 1.17 -6.82 -3.66
N PHE A 99 1.22 -8.11 -3.79
CA PHE A 99 0.19 -8.86 -4.49
C PHE A 99 -0.93 -9.34 -3.56
N LYS A 100 -2.09 -9.62 -4.17
CA LYS A 100 -3.21 -10.26 -3.50
C LYS A 100 -3.13 -11.77 -3.64
N LEU A 101 -3.30 -12.47 -2.54
CA LEU A 101 -3.49 -13.92 -2.55
C LEU A 101 -4.88 -14.25 -3.08
N LYS A 102 -4.98 -15.31 -3.86
CA LYS A 102 -6.28 -15.87 -4.29
C LYS A 102 -7.02 -16.42 -3.08
N ALA A 103 -8.35 -16.39 -3.10
CA ALA A 103 -9.16 -16.97 -2.04
C ALA A 103 -8.88 -18.46 -1.79
N SER A 104 -8.41 -19.17 -2.83
CA SER A 104 -8.01 -20.59 -2.77
C SER A 104 -6.56 -20.82 -2.32
N ASP A 105 -5.78 -19.77 -2.02
CA ASP A 105 -4.39 -19.93 -1.58
C ASP A 105 -4.37 -20.51 -0.15
N PRO A 106 -3.74 -21.68 0.07
CA PRO A 106 -3.75 -22.35 1.38
C PRO A 106 -3.04 -21.55 2.48
N ARG A 107 -2.20 -20.56 2.14
CA ARG A 107 -1.50 -19.70 3.10
C ARG A 107 -2.40 -18.62 3.66
N LEU A 108 -3.42 -18.17 2.91
CA LEU A 108 -4.27 -17.05 3.32
C LEU A 108 -4.98 -17.29 4.67
N PRO A 109 -5.57 -18.45 4.96
CA PRO A 109 -6.13 -18.74 6.27
C PRO A 109 -5.07 -18.66 7.39
N LEU A 110 -3.86 -19.17 7.14
CA LEU A 110 -2.77 -19.16 8.12
C LEU A 110 -2.33 -17.73 8.46
N TYR A 111 -2.16 -16.86 7.47
CA TYR A 111 -1.80 -15.47 7.69
C TYR A 111 -2.88 -14.70 8.45
N ARG A 112 -4.16 -15.04 8.21
CA ARG A 112 -5.30 -14.44 8.90
C ARG A 112 -5.45 -14.85 10.36
N LEU A 113 -4.85 -15.95 10.80
CA LEU A 113 -4.93 -16.39 12.20
C LEU A 113 -4.43 -15.31 13.15
N GLU A 114 -3.28 -14.71 12.85
CA GLU A 114 -2.65 -13.69 13.69
C GLU A 114 -2.91 -12.25 13.25
N ALA A 115 -3.52 -12.06 12.08
CA ALA A 115 -3.77 -10.73 11.56
C ALA A 115 -4.99 -10.08 12.20
N LYS A 116 -4.91 -8.77 12.44
CA LYS A 116 -6.06 -7.93 12.81
C LYS A 116 -6.96 -7.67 11.61
N ASN A 117 -6.34 -7.35 10.46
CA ASN A 117 -7.08 -7.16 9.22
C ASN A 117 -7.37 -8.50 8.53
N LYS A 118 -8.46 -9.15 8.94
CA LYS A 118 -8.91 -10.42 8.35
C LYS A 118 -9.65 -10.26 7.01
N ASN A 119 -9.97 -9.03 6.62
CA ASN A 119 -10.73 -8.76 5.40
C ASN A 119 -9.84 -8.57 4.15
N THR A 120 -8.54 -8.34 4.36
CA THR A 120 -7.61 -8.23 3.25
C THR A 120 -7.14 -9.60 2.76
N SER A 121 -6.72 -9.63 1.50
CA SER A 121 -5.90 -10.71 0.93
C SER A 121 -4.57 -10.19 0.42
N ASN A 122 -4.28 -8.89 0.61
CA ASN A 122 -3.04 -8.28 0.19
C ASN A 122 -1.93 -8.59 1.20
N ILE A 123 -0.89 -9.26 0.71
CA ILE A 123 0.18 -9.79 1.57
C ILE A 123 0.93 -8.69 2.33
N CYS A 124 1.06 -7.49 1.77
CA CYS A 124 1.78 -6.40 2.43
C CYS A 124 1.15 -5.97 3.76
N SER A 125 -0.17 -6.12 3.93
CA SER A 125 -0.85 -5.86 5.22
C SER A 125 -0.36 -6.80 6.31
N PHE A 126 -0.23 -8.09 6.01
CA PHE A 126 0.26 -9.08 6.96
C PHE A 126 1.74 -8.84 7.33
N PHE A 127 2.56 -8.45 6.33
CA PHE A 127 3.95 -8.05 6.57
C PHE A 127 4.04 -6.88 7.54
N LEU A 128 3.20 -5.85 7.35
CA LEU A 128 3.15 -4.70 8.23
C LEU A 128 2.79 -5.09 9.65
N GLU A 129 1.69 -5.80 9.83
CA GLU A 129 1.20 -6.18 11.15
C GLU A 129 2.22 -7.04 11.92
N LYS A 130 2.87 -7.99 11.22
CA LYS A 130 3.94 -8.79 11.85
C LYS A 130 5.15 -7.92 12.20
N SER A 131 5.58 -7.03 11.31
CA SER A 131 6.68 -6.10 11.57
C SER A 131 6.44 -5.20 12.78
N LEU A 132 5.20 -4.71 12.96
CA LEU A 132 4.81 -3.91 14.13
C LEU A 132 4.93 -4.69 15.45
N ARG A 133 4.73 -6.00 15.42
CA ARG A 133 4.92 -6.85 16.61
C ARG A 133 6.37 -7.13 16.92
N LEU A 134 7.25 -7.11 15.92
CA LEU A 134 8.64 -7.54 16.02
C LEU A 134 9.62 -6.41 16.35
N ALA A 135 9.37 -5.16 15.98
CA ALA A 135 10.37 -4.11 16.05
C ALA A 135 9.93 -2.84 16.76
N LYS A 136 10.93 -2.07 17.26
CA LYS A 136 10.75 -0.72 17.80
C LYS A 136 10.45 0.29 16.70
N TYR A 137 11.19 0.21 15.59
CA TYR A 137 11.02 1.07 14.42
C TYR A 137 10.73 0.21 13.18
N VAL A 138 9.74 0.62 12.40
CA VAL A 138 9.37 -0.06 11.15
C VAL A 138 9.43 0.94 10.01
N ALA A 139 10.20 0.64 8.97
CA ALA A 139 10.33 1.45 7.76
C ALA A 139 10.11 0.56 6.53
N LEU A 140 8.89 0.52 6.03
CA LEU A 140 8.50 -0.35 4.93
C LEU A 140 7.94 0.45 3.77
N VAL A 141 8.18 -0.07 2.56
CA VAL A 141 7.57 0.45 1.33
C VAL A 141 6.20 -0.19 1.15
N PHE A 142 5.22 0.60 0.72
CA PHE A 142 3.86 0.15 0.44
C PHE A 142 3.33 0.76 -0.85
N PRO A 143 2.35 0.12 -1.49
CA PRO A 143 1.58 0.78 -2.54
C PRO A 143 0.74 1.92 -1.92
N LYS A 144 0.69 3.06 -2.59
CA LYS A 144 0.00 4.27 -2.10
C LYS A 144 -1.49 4.06 -1.88
N PHE A 145 -2.10 3.09 -2.56
CA PHE A 145 -3.49 2.74 -2.35
C PHE A 145 -3.81 2.20 -0.92
N LEU A 146 -2.79 1.90 -0.10
CA LEU A 146 -2.98 1.67 1.33
C LEU A 146 -3.68 2.85 2.01
N LEU A 147 -3.45 4.07 1.53
CA LEU A 147 -4.02 5.28 2.12
C LEU A 147 -5.53 5.40 1.90
N ASN A 148 -6.08 4.80 0.83
CA ASN A 148 -7.43 5.12 0.36
C ASN A 148 -8.30 3.93 -0.08
N THR A 149 -7.85 2.69 0.04
CA THR A 149 -8.72 1.55 -0.30
C THR A 149 -9.42 0.98 0.94
N PRO A 150 -10.70 0.56 0.81
CA PRO A 150 -11.46 0.00 1.93
C PRO A 150 -10.83 -1.25 2.54
N GLU A 151 -10.16 -2.08 1.75
CA GLU A 151 -9.54 -3.32 2.26
C GLU A 151 -8.45 -3.08 3.31
N PHE A 152 -7.88 -1.87 3.37
CA PHE A 152 -6.88 -1.48 4.38
C PHE A 152 -7.45 -0.66 5.53
N SER A 153 -8.76 -0.53 5.66
CA SER A 153 -9.37 0.26 6.73
C SER A 153 -8.91 -0.17 8.12
N THR A 154 -8.93 -1.48 8.41
CA THR A 154 -8.44 -2.04 9.68
C THR A 154 -6.94 -1.80 9.86
N THR A 155 -6.15 -1.96 8.79
CA THR A 155 -4.70 -1.69 8.82
C THR A 155 -4.42 -0.23 9.12
N ARG A 156 -5.14 0.71 8.50
CA ARG A 156 -5.03 2.14 8.81
C ARG A 156 -5.44 2.45 10.24
N ALA A 157 -6.52 1.84 10.75
CA ALA A 157 -6.96 2.02 12.13
C ALA A 157 -5.90 1.56 13.13
N GLU A 158 -5.19 0.46 12.85
CA GLU A 158 -4.07 0.00 13.68
C GLU A 158 -2.89 0.98 13.64
N LEU A 159 -2.51 1.43 12.44
CA LEU A 159 -1.43 2.40 12.26
C LEU A 159 -1.73 3.74 12.93
N ALA A 160 -2.99 4.19 12.91
CA ALA A 160 -3.40 5.44 13.56
C ALA A 160 -3.17 5.44 15.08
N GLN A 161 -3.09 4.26 15.71
CA GLN A 161 -2.78 4.11 17.13
C GLN A 161 -1.26 4.11 17.42
N LYS A 162 -0.42 4.16 16.41
CA LYS A 162 1.05 4.19 16.50
C LYS A 162 1.57 5.56 16.11
N SER A 163 2.78 5.91 16.54
CA SER A 163 3.43 7.09 15.99
C SER A 163 3.89 6.80 14.56
N VAL A 164 3.24 7.44 13.58
CA VAL A 164 3.68 7.46 12.19
C VAL A 164 4.56 8.71 12.01
N ASP A 165 5.85 8.56 12.24
CA ASP A 165 6.80 9.68 12.27
C ASP A 165 6.95 10.34 10.89
N ALA A 166 6.88 9.54 9.81
CA ALA A 166 6.97 10.07 8.45
C ALA A 166 6.26 9.19 7.42
N ILE A 167 5.84 9.82 6.33
CA ILE A 167 5.39 9.19 5.07
C ILE A 167 6.17 9.84 3.93
N LEU A 168 6.92 9.03 3.17
CA LEU A 168 7.57 9.46 1.93
C LEU A 168 6.71 9.01 0.75
N ASP A 169 6.22 9.95 -0.04
CA ASP A 169 5.47 9.68 -1.28
C ASP A 169 6.42 9.74 -2.48
N PHE A 170 6.65 8.58 -3.09
CA PHE A 170 7.50 8.43 -4.27
C PHE A 170 6.72 8.62 -5.57
N GLY A 171 5.37 8.62 -5.50
CA GLY A 171 4.52 8.55 -6.67
C GLY A 171 4.87 7.34 -7.54
N GLU A 172 4.83 7.51 -8.86
CA GLU A 172 5.23 6.47 -9.83
C GLU A 172 6.76 6.33 -10.00
N LYS A 173 7.55 7.20 -9.36
CA LYS A 173 9.02 7.19 -9.47
C LYS A 173 9.70 6.17 -8.56
N GLY A 174 8.94 5.45 -7.75
CA GLY A 174 9.48 4.47 -6.81
C GLY A 174 10.19 3.31 -7.49
N PHE A 175 9.59 2.78 -8.56
CA PHE A 175 10.11 1.61 -9.30
C PHE A 175 10.08 1.87 -10.80
N PRO A 176 11.25 1.93 -11.47
CA PRO A 176 11.31 2.12 -12.92
C PRO A 176 10.53 1.02 -13.67
N GLY A 177 9.66 1.43 -14.59
CA GLY A 177 8.88 0.49 -15.43
C GLY A 177 7.65 -0.11 -14.80
N ILE A 178 7.32 0.25 -13.54
CA ILE A 178 6.11 -0.21 -12.85
C ILE A 178 5.23 1.01 -12.56
N LEU A 179 4.01 1.02 -13.12
CA LEU A 179 3.02 2.09 -12.91
C LEU A 179 2.24 1.89 -11.60
N VAL A 180 2.97 1.74 -10.50
CA VAL A 180 2.37 1.66 -9.16
C VAL A 180 2.93 2.79 -8.32
N GLU A 181 2.07 3.70 -7.89
CA GLU A 181 2.45 4.70 -6.91
C GLU A 181 2.81 4.04 -5.58
N THR A 182 3.94 4.44 -5.02
CA THR A 182 4.46 3.88 -3.77
C THR A 182 4.77 4.95 -2.74
N ILE A 183 4.68 4.53 -1.48
CA ILE A 183 5.04 5.30 -0.31
C ILE A 183 5.99 4.49 0.57
N ALA A 184 6.78 5.15 1.40
CA ALA A 184 7.39 4.50 2.56
C ALA A 184 6.78 5.09 3.83
N ILE A 185 6.45 4.21 4.79
CA ILE A 185 5.89 4.60 6.08
C ILE A 185 6.93 4.30 7.17
N PHE A 186 7.13 5.27 8.06
CA PHE A 186 8.04 5.19 9.21
C PHE A 186 7.22 5.19 10.49
N ILE A 187 7.31 4.10 11.23
CA ILE A 187 6.51 3.89 12.43
C ILE A 187 7.45 3.72 13.61
N ASN A 188 7.13 4.42 14.68
CA ASN A 188 7.82 4.35 15.95
C ASN A 188 6.89 3.74 17.00
N ASN A 189 7.14 2.49 17.36
CA ASN A 189 6.35 1.77 18.36
C ASN A 189 6.64 2.20 19.81
N LEU A 190 7.66 3.04 20.02
CA LEU A 190 8.05 3.52 21.35
C LEU A 190 7.37 4.83 21.74
N ALA A 191 6.81 5.55 20.77
CA ALA A 191 6.20 6.86 20.97
C ALA A 191 4.67 6.82 20.79
N ALA A 192 3.99 7.75 21.44
CA ALA A 192 2.59 8.04 21.16
C ALA A 192 2.45 8.85 19.85
N PRO A 193 1.29 8.76 19.15
CA PRO A 193 1.02 9.60 17.99
C PRO A 193 1.17 11.10 18.30
N ALA A 194 1.89 11.82 17.42
CA ALA A 194 2.12 13.25 17.57
C ALA A 194 2.03 13.96 16.21
N ASN A 195 3.17 14.24 15.57
CA ASN A 195 3.23 14.84 14.25
C ASN A 195 3.77 13.85 13.24
N THR A 196 3.22 13.89 12.03
CA THR A 196 3.71 13.13 10.88
C THR A 196 4.35 14.07 9.87
N LYS A 197 5.58 13.75 9.45
CA LYS A 197 6.27 14.41 8.34
C LYS A 197 5.85 13.77 7.03
N VAL A 198 5.42 14.56 6.07
CA VAL A 198 5.07 14.08 4.73
C VAL A 198 6.04 14.69 3.72
N PHE A 199 6.72 13.85 2.97
CA PHE A 199 7.64 14.24 1.91
C PHE A 199 7.13 13.70 0.58
N SER A 200 6.94 14.58 -0.40
CA SER A 200 6.63 14.18 -1.77
C SER A 200 7.82 14.43 -2.68
N LEU A 201 8.31 13.35 -3.28
CA LEU A 201 9.38 13.46 -4.29
C LEU A 201 8.84 13.98 -5.64
N THR A 202 7.57 13.71 -5.93
CA THR A 202 6.91 14.17 -7.17
C THR A 202 6.57 15.66 -7.11
N HIS A 203 5.98 16.10 -5.99
CA HIS A 203 5.55 17.48 -5.79
C HIS A 203 6.61 18.36 -5.14
N ARG A 204 7.76 17.80 -4.73
CA ARG A 204 8.83 18.51 -3.99
C ARG A 204 8.29 19.23 -2.76
N LEU A 205 7.36 18.59 -2.06
CA LEU A 205 6.63 19.14 -0.92
C LEU A 205 7.12 18.51 0.37
N HIS A 206 7.30 19.33 1.40
CA HIS A 206 7.63 18.92 2.75
C HIS A 206 6.61 19.52 3.71
N LEU A 207 5.86 18.67 4.40
CA LEU A 207 4.85 19.07 5.36
C LEU A 207 5.15 18.40 6.72
N THR A 208 4.80 19.08 7.80
CA THR A 208 4.72 18.47 9.12
C THR A 208 3.39 18.86 9.71
N GLN A 209 2.57 17.88 10.05
CA GLN A 209 1.20 18.10 10.50
C GLN A 209 0.88 17.17 11.68
N PRO A 210 -0.06 17.54 12.57
CA PRO A 210 -0.57 16.63 13.56
C PRO A 210 -1.06 15.33 12.90
N GLN A 211 -0.66 14.19 13.45
CA GLN A 211 -1.06 12.88 12.89
C GLN A 211 -2.58 12.75 12.84
N ALA A 212 -3.29 13.20 13.88
CA ALA A 212 -4.75 13.18 13.94
C ALA A 212 -5.41 14.01 12.83
N TYR A 213 -4.74 15.05 12.31
CA TYR A 213 -5.24 15.84 11.20
C TYR A 213 -5.17 15.09 9.86
N ILE A 214 -4.12 14.29 9.66
CA ILE A 214 -3.94 13.48 8.44
C ILE A 214 -4.85 12.24 8.48
N PHE A 215 -4.98 11.63 9.67
CA PHE A 215 -5.67 10.35 9.90
C PHE A 215 -7.03 10.58 10.58
N ASP A 216 -7.69 11.65 10.19
CA ASP A 216 -8.99 12.03 10.73
C ASP A 216 -10.01 10.89 10.56
N PRO A 217 -10.59 10.35 11.65
CA PRO A 217 -11.54 9.25 11.58
C PRO A 217 -12.88 9.63 10.91
N GLU A 218 -13.19 10.91 10.80
CA GLU A 218 -14.37 11.41 10.07
C GLU A 218 -14.19 11.30 8.56
N LEU A 219 -12.96 11.13 8.08
CA LEU A 219 -12.66 10.91 6.68
C LEU A 219 -12.41 9.42 6.40
N PRO A 220 -12.96 8.84 5.32
CA PRO A 220 -12.83 7.42 5.02
C PRO A 220 -11.40 7.02 4.63
N TYR A 221 -10.55 8.00 4.33
CA TYR A 221 -9.19 7.83 3.81
C TYR A 221 -8.19 8.76 4.49
N TRP A 222 -6.91 8.39 4.43
CA TRP A 222 -5.85 9.25 4.91
C TRP A 222 -5.47 10.29 3.86
N ILE A 223 -5.60 11.57 4.22
CA ILE A 223 -5.33 12.69 3.32
C ILE A 223 -3.98 13.32 3.69
N ILE A 224 -2.90 12.73 3.17
CA ILE A 224 -1.53 13.13 3.54
C ILE A 224 -1.15 14.56 3.08
N TYR A 225 -1.89 15.13 2.13
CA TYR A 225 -1.72 16.51 1.64
C TYR A 225 -2.86 17.44 2.09
N ARG A 226 -3.58 17.06 3.14
CA ARG A 226 -4.67 17.87 3.69
C ARG A 226 -4.19 19.28 4.03
N ASN A 227 -5.00 20.28 3.72
CA ASN A 227 -4.69 21.67 3.96
C ASN A 227 -5.99 22.47 4.20
N GLN A 228 -5.87 23.77 4.53
CA GLN A 228 -7.02 24.63 4.81
C GLN A 228 -7.99 24.76 3.63
N LEU A 229 -7.51 24.72 2.38
CA LEU A 229 -8.37 24.76 1.21
C LEU A 229 -9.23 23.48 1.14
N PHE A 230 -8.61 22.30 1.33
CA PHE A 230 -9.33 21.01 1.42
C PHE A 230 -10.43 21.09 2.49
N ASP A 231 -10.09 21.55 3.71
CA ASP A 231 -11.05 21.67 4.81
C ASP A 231 -12.18 22.64 4.50
N SER A 232 -11.87 23.74 3.80
CA SER A 232 -12.88 24.72 3.39
C SER A 232 -13.87 24.17 2.38
N VAL A 233 -13.43 23.26 1.52
CA VAL A 233 -14.28 22.55 0.56
C VAL A 233 -15.10 21.48 1.28
N CYS A 234 -14.48 20.64 2.11
CA CYS A 234 -15.17 19.59 2.85
C CYS A 234 -16.32 20.12 3.71
N ARG A 235 -16.15 21.29 4.34
CA ARG A 235 -17.23 21.93 5.12
C ARG A 235 -18.47 22.35 4.29
N LYS A 236 -18.36 22.33 2.97
CA LYS A 236 -19.48 22.65 2.06
C LYS A 236 -20.09 21.40 1.44
N LEU A 237 -19.58 20.22 1.75
CA LEU A 237 -20.02 18.95 1.20
C LEU A 237 -20.73 18.14 2.28
N ASP A 238 -21.82 17.51 1.88
CA ASP A 238 -22.43 16.44 2.65
C ASP A 238 -21.80 15.12 2.20
N PHE A 239 -21.24 14.35 3.12
CA PHE A 239 -20.65 13.04 2.83
C PHE A 239 -21.74 11.96 2.87
N ASP A 240 -21.43 10.82 2.26
CA ASP A 240 -22.29 9.63 2.21
C ASP A 240 -23.68 9.84 1.60
N VAL A 241 -23.83 10.88 0.75
CA VAL A 241 -25.07 11.19 0.03
C VAL A 241 -25.34 10.16 -1.06
N PHE A 242 -24.27 9.56 -1.62
CA PHE A 242 -24.35 8.60 -2.73
C PHE A 242 -23.79 7.26 -2.34
N GLU A 243 -24.52 6.20 -2.66
CA GLU A 243 -23.97 4.84 -2.72
C GLU A 243 -23.27 4.63 -4.06
N VAL A 244 -22.00 4.22 -4.04
CA VAL A 244 -21.20 4.01 -5.24
C VAL A 244 -21.22 2.54 -5.63
N PHE A 245 -21.76 2.23 -6.81
CA PHE A 245 -21.74 0.90 -7.39
C PHE A 245 -20.83 0.89 -8.63
N ARG A 246 -19.93 -0.07 -8.69
CA ARG A 246 -19.10 -0.33 -9.87
C ARG A 246 -19.37 -1.71 -10.41
N ASP A 247 -19.98 -1.79 -11.60
CA ASP A 247 -20.17 -3.07 -12.26
C ASP A 247 -18.84 -3.68 -12.72
N ARG A 248 -18.68 -4.98 -12.48
CA ARG A 248 -17.56 -5.80 -12.95
C ARG A 248 -17.97 -7.06 -13.69
N GLN A 249 -19.26 -7.29 -13.83
CA GLN A 249 -19.82 -8.47 -14.49
C GLN A 249 -20.05 -8.24 -15.99
N LEU A 250 -20.22 -6.97 -16.37
CA LEU A 250 -20.48 -6.54 -17.73
C LEU A 250 -19.18 -6.56 -18.53
N THR A 251 -18.92 -7.68 -19.19
CA THR A 251 -17.70 -7.89 -19.98
C THR A 251 -18.00 -7.86 -21.49
N ASN A 252 -16.97 -7.62 -22.31
CA ASN A 252 -17.09 -7.60 -23.77
C ASN A 252 -17.72 -8.89 -24.36
N LYS A 253 -17.66 -10.02 -23.62
CA LYS A 253 -18.27 -11.29 -24.05
C LYS A 253 -19.79 -11.27 -24.02
N LEU A 254 -20.41 -10.38 -23.26
CA LEU A 254 -21.84 -10.20 -23.12
C LEU A 254 -22.39 -9.11 -24.05
N LEU A 255 -21.51 -8.36 -24.69
CA LEU A 255 -21.87 -7.21 -25.51
C LEU A 255 -21.98 -7.57 -26.98
N SER A 256 -22.91 -6.89 -27.66
CA SER A 256 -23.12 -6.95 -29.11
C SER A 256 -23.20 -5.55 -29.71
N SER A 257 -23.15 -5.46 -31.05
CA SER A 257 -23.31 -4.21 -31.78
C SER A 257 -24.76 -3.72 -31.87
N SER A 258 -25.73 -4.56 -31.45
CA SER A 258 -27.16 -4.24 -31.39
C SER A 258 -27.83 -5.05 -30.29
N GLY A 259 -28.90 -4.56 -29.71
CA GLY A 259 -29.62 -5.23 -28.64
C GLY A 259 -30.72 -4.35 -28.02
N GLU A 260 -31.41 -4.89 -27.02
CA GLU A 260 -32.56 -4.23 -26.39
C GLU A 260 -32.12 -3.10 -25.42
N LEU A 261 -31.00 -3.30 -24.75
CA LEU A 261 -30.46 -2.35 -23.74
C LEU A 261 -29.11 -1.82 -24.19
N ARG A 262 -28.98 -0.52 -24.26
CA ARG A 262 -27.70 0.13 -24.54
C ARG A 262 -26.82 0.11 -23.30
N VAL A 263 -25.56 -0.24 -23.48
CA VAL A 263 -24.55 -0.20 -22.42
C VAL A 263 -23.70 1.06 -22.55
N LEU A 264 -23.83 1.95 -21.60
CA LEU A 264 -23.07 3.19 -21.56
C LEU A 264 -21.64 2.92 -21.09
N LYS A 265 -20.68 3.48 -21.81
CA LYS A 265 -19.24 3.45 -21.52
C LYS A 265 -18.74 4.88 -21.39
N SER A 266 -17.56 5.08 -20.80
CA SER A 266 -17.03 6.42 -20.48
C SER A 266 -17.05 7.41 -21.66
N ARG A 267 -16.76 6.96 -22.88
CA ARG A 267 -16.81 7.83 -24.08
C ARG A 267 -18.23 8.22 -24.53
N ASN A 268 -19.24 7.53 -24.02
CA ASN A 268 -20.63 7.90 -24.31
C ASN A 268 -21.14 9.07 -23.46
N LEU A 269 -20.35 9.57 -22.52
CA LEU A 269 -20.66 10.76 -21.77
C LEU A 269 -19.87 11.95 -22.33
N SER A 270 -20.54 13.10 -22.50
CA SER A 270 -19.86 14.33 -22.87
C SER A 270 -18.88 14.77 -21.77
N ASP A 271 -17.87 15.57 -22.11
CA ASP A 271 -16.86 16.03 -21.15
C ASP A 271 -17.46 16.86 -20.00
N ASP A 272 -18.59 17.52 -20.22
CA ASP A 272 -19.34 18.25 -19.21
C ASP A 272 -20.38 17.41 -18.46
N GLY A 273 -20.50 16.12 -18.83
CA GLY A 273 -21.40 15.16 -18.18
C GLY A 273 -22.90 15.36 -18.43
N LYS A 274 -23.28 16.22 -19.39
CA LYS A 274 -24.71 16.57 -19.61
C LYS A 274 -25.39 15.79 -20.73
N GLU A 275 -24.62 15.21 -21.63
CA GLU A 275 -25.15 14.55 -22.82
C GLU A 275 -24.64 13.11 -22.95
N ILE A 276 -25.51 12.26 -23.46
CA ILE A 276 -25.17 10.88 -23.85
C ILE A 276 -24.91 10.90 -25.36
N LEU A 277 -23.67 10.58 -25.74
CA LEU A 277 -23.21 10.61 -27.12
C LEU A 277 -23.41 9.27 -27.83
N ASP A 278 -23.96 9.31 -29.04
CA ASP A 278 -23.99 8.15 -29.94
C ASP A 278 -22.67 8.10 -30.71
N ILE A 279 -21.97 6.95 -30.60
CA ILE A 279 -20.66 6.78 -31.24
C ILE A 279 -20.71 5.52 -32.13
N PRO A 280 -20.89 5.68 -33.44
CA PRO A 280 -20.91 4.55 -34.36
C PRO A 280 -19.68 3.66 -34.24
N GLY A 281 -19.87 2.33 -34.14
CA GLY A 281 -18.77 1.37 -33.96
C GLY A 281 -18.20 1.26 -32.55
N TYR A 282 -18.60 2.14 -31.63
CA TYR A 282 -18.22 2.08 -30.23
C TYR A 282 -19.38 1.65 -29.31
N ASP A 283 -20.60 2.06 -29.65
CA ASP A 283 -21.79 1.73 -28.89
C ASP A 283 -21.97 0.23 -28.78
N SER A 284 -22.43 -0.19 -27.63
CA SER A 284 -22.60 -1.61 -27.32
C SER A 284 -23.94 -1.83 -26.63
N TYR A 285 -24.45 -3.01 -26.82
CA TYR A 285 -25.78 -3.39 -26.37
C TYR A 285 -25.74 -4.77 -25.70
N ILE A 286 -26.74 -5.04 -24.86
CA ILE A 286 -26.93 -6.32 -24.21
C ILE A 286 -28.41 -6.70 -24.33
N SER A 287 -28.72 -7.99 -24.43
CA SER A 287 -30.11 -8.44 -24.37
C SER A 287 -30.70 -8.27 -22.97
N TYR A 288 -31.97 -8.00 -22.88
CA TYR A 288 -32.69 -7.89 -21.61
C TYR A 288 -32.52 -9.14 -20.74
N ALA A 289 -32.60 -10.33 -21.35
CA ALA A 289 -32.44 -11.61 -20.68
C ALA A 289 -31.05 -11.76 -20.03
N ALA A 290 -29.98 -11.35 -20.73
CA ALA A 290 -28.63 -11.40 -20.20
C ALA A 290 -28.41 -10.34 -19.10
N ALA A 291 -28.93 -9.11 -19.28
CA ALA A 291 -28.84 -8.05 -18.30
C ALA A 291 -29.50 -8.39 -16.96
N LYS A 292 -30.63 -9.07 -16.99
CA LYS A 292 -31.39 -9.51 -15.80
C LYS A 292 -30.59 -10.42 -14.86
N LEU A 293 -29.57 -11.10 -15.38
CA LEU A 293 -28.67 -11.95 -14.56
C LEU A 293 -27.54 -11.19 -13.89
N LEU A 294 -27.37 -9.89 -14.17
CA LEU A 294 -26.31 -9.06 -13.66
C LEU A 294 -26.78 -8.23 -12.48
N SER A 295 -25.91 -8.01 -11.52
CA SER A 295 -26.22 -7.18 -10.34
C SER A 295 -26.51 -5.72 -10.69
N VAL A 296 -25.97 -5.20 -11.80
CA VAL A 296 -26.27 -3.86 -12.32
C VAL A 296 -27.72 -3.68 -12.75
N PHE A 297 -28.44 -4.78 -13.04
CA PHE A 297 -29.84 -4.73 -13.48
C PHE A 297 -30.77 -4.05 -12.47
N GLN A 298 -30.45 -4.10 -11.17
CA GLN A 298 -31.22 -3.42 -10.12
C GLN A 298 -31.29 -1.90 -10.30
N TYR A 299 -30.35 -1.32 -11.04
CA TYR A 299 -30.29 0.11 -11.32
C TYR A 299 -30.95 0.50 -12.65
N LEU A 300 -31.41 -0.46 -13.45
CA LEU A 300 -32.13 -0.17 -14.67
C LEU A 300 -33.46 0.49 -14.32
N ASP A 301 -33.69 1.68 -14.89
CA ASP A 301 -34.86 2.51 -14.63
C ASP A 301 -35.08 2.91 -13.16
N ALA A 302 -34.07 2.72 -12.30
CA ALA A 302 -34.15 3.17 -10.91
C ALA A 302 -34.02 4.70 -10.83
N PRO A 303 -34.84 5.36 -9.99
CA PRO A 303 -34.76 6.80 -9.81
C PRO A 303 -33.44 7.19 -9.10
N ASN A 304 -32.95 8.40 -9.35
CA ASN A 304 -31.76 8.96 -8.69
C ASN A 304 -30.46 8.16 -8.90
N VAL A 305 -30.31 7.49 -10.03
CA VAL A 305 -29.07 6.86 -10.46
C VAL A 305 -28.30 7.83 -11.35
N TYR A 306 -27.03 8.05 -10.99
CA TYR A 306 -26.12 8.95 -11.71
C TYR A 306 -24.92 8.13 -12.25
N LEU A 307 -24.54 8.40 -13.49
CA LEU A 307 -23.38 7.78 -14.12
C LEU A 307 -22.18 8.68 -13.97
N THR A 308 -21.06 8.12 -13.54
CA THR A 308 -19.79 8.86 -13.51
C THR A 308 -18.77 8.15 -14.40
N PRO A 309 -18.03 8.88 -15.25
CA PRO A 309 -16.90 8.30 -15.97
C PRO A 309 -15.80 7.90 -14.96
N ASN A 310 -15.06 6.84 -15.32
CA ASN A 310 -13.91 6.40 -14.54
C ASN A 310 -12.67 7.25 -14.87
#